data_fc267aa4e573edbb702ab283fc08abe3
#
_entry.id   fc267aa4e573edbb702ab283fc08abe3
#
_cell.length_a   1.000
_cell.length_b   1.000
_cell.length_c   1.000
_cell.angle_alpha   90.00
_cell.angle_beta   90.00
_cell.angle_gamma   90.00
#
_symmetry.space_group_name_H-M   'P 1'
#
loop_
_entity.id
_entity.type
_entity.pdbx_description
1 polymer ?
#
loop_
_entity_poly.entity_id
_entity_poly.type
_entity_poly.pdbx_seq_one_letter_code
_entity_poly.pdbx_strand_id
1 'polypeptide(L)' 'MNGYIAFYNDKRIEIHAKSLYEAKVEAIKQLKVPKSKQGLLAVVLAEKDGEQVVHTPDF' A
#
# COMPACT_ATOMS: atom_id res chain seq x y z
N MET A 1 3.89 9.30 10.35
CA MET A 1 3.12 8.52 9.35
C MET A 1 4.03 7.65 8.53
N ASN A 2 3.52 6.52 8.10
CA ASN A 2 4.25 5.61 7.24
C ASN A 2 3.86 5.81 5.78
N GLY A 3 4.78 5.54 4.87
CA GLY A 3 4.52 5.55 3.45
C GLY A 3 4.29 4.13 2.94
N TYR A 4 3.22 3.94 2.19
CA TYR A 4 2.85 2.66 1.60
C TYR A 4 2.71 2.80 0.10
N ILE A 5 2.91 1.70 -0.60
CA ILE A 5 2.66 1.64 -2.03
C ILE A 5 1.59 0.59 -2.26
N ALA A 6 0.53 0.98 -2.97
CA ALA A 6 -0.56 0.09 -3.31
C ALA A 6 -0.52 -0.26 -4.78
N PHE A 7 -0.69 -1.54 -5.07
CA PHE A 7 -0.74 -2.06 -6.43
C PHE A 7 -2.09 -2.71 -6.68
N TYR A 8 -2.71 -2.35 -7.78
CA TYR A 8 -3.97 -2.95 -8.20
C TYR A 8 -4.06 -2.93 -9.73
N ASN A 9 -4.19 -4.09 -10.35
CA ASN A 9 -4.09 -4.24 -11.80
C ASN A 9 -2.75 -3.65 -12.27
N ASP A 10 -2.78 -2.72 -13.21
CA ASP A 10 -1.59 -2.05 -13.71
C ASP A 10 -1.35 -0.70 -13.03
N LYS A 11 -2.06 -0.45 -11.93
CA LYS A 11 -1.98 0.84 -11.22
C LYS A 11 -1.09 0.74 -10.00
N ARG A 12 -0.41 1.83 -9.72
CA ARG A 12 0.45 1.96 -8.54
C ARG A 12 0.24 3.35 -7.96
N ILE A 13 -0.04 3.40 -6.65
CA ILE A 13 -0.20 4.68 -5.96
C ILE A 13 0.59 4.68 -4.65
N GLU A 14 0.97 5.87 -4.21
CA GLU A 14 1.61 6.07 -2.91
C GLU A 14 0.58 6.57 -1.91
N ILE A 15 0.61 6.02 -0.71
CA ILE A 15 -0.34 6.34 0.35
C ILE A 15 0.43 6.59 1.64
N HIS A 16 0.06 7.64 2.36
CA HIS A 16 0.58 7.90 3.69
C HIS A 16 -0.52 7.63 4.71
N ALA A 17 -0.24 6.75 5.66
CA ALA A 17 -1.21 6.34 6.67
C ALA A 17 -0.49 5.94 7.95
N LYS A 18 -1.24 5.82 9.04
CA LYS A 18 -0.69 5.44 10.33
C LYS A 18 -0.48 3.94 10.46
N SER A 19 -1.20 3.16 9.69
CA SER A 19 -1.14 1.70 9.73
C SER A 19 -1.41 1.10 8.37
N LEU A 20 -1.06 -0.16 8.21
CA LEU A 20 -1.35 -0.90 6.98
C LEU A 20 -2.85 -0.97 6.69
N TYR A 21 -3.66 -1.13 7.74
CA TYR A 21 -5.11 -1.17 7.57
C TYR A 21 -5.65 0.14 6.99
N GLU A 22 -5.21 1.27 7.54
CA GLU A 22 -5.61 2.57 7.02
C GLU A 22 -5.14 2.77 5.57
N ALA A 23 -3.94 2.30 5.26
CA ALA A 23 -3.42 2.37 3.90
C ALA A 23 -4.29 1.57 2.93
N LYS A 24 -4.73 0.39 3.33
CA LYS A 24 -5.62 -0.43 2.50
C LYS A 24 -6.96 0.26 2.26
N VAL A 25 -7.55 0.82 3.30
CA VAL A 25 -8.82 1.54 3.18
C VAL A 25 -8.68 2.70 2.21
N GLU A 26 -7.62 3.46 2.33
CA GLU A 26 -7.37 4.58 1.44
C GLU A 26 -7.13 4.13 0.00
N ALA A 27 -6.39 3.05 -0.20
CA ALA A 27 -6.15 2.49 -1.52
C ALA A 27 -7.45 2.06 -2.19
N ILE A 28 -8.33 1.42 -1.43
CA ILE A 28 -9.63 1.01 -1.95
C ILE A 28 -10.44 2.21 -2.42
N LYS A 29 -10.40 3.30 -1.65
CA LYS A 29 -11.11 4.53 -2.03
C LYS A 29 -10.52 5.17 -3.28
N GLN A 30 -9.21 5.31 -3.32
CA GLN A 30 -8.54 6.01 -4.42
C GLN A 30 -8.59 5.22 -5.73
N LEU A 31 -8.43 3.92 -5.65
CA LEU A 31 -8.45 3.04 -6.82
C LEU A 31 -9.85 2.54 -7.16
N LYS A 32 -10.83 2.82 -6.31
CA LYS A 32 -12.22 2.37 -6.49
C LYS A 32 -12.30 0.86 -6.67
N VAL A 33 -11.62 0.13 -5.78
CA VAL A 33 -11.57 -1.32 -5.86
C VAL A 33 -12.88 -1.92 -5.36
N PRO A 34 -13.61 -2.67 -6.20
CA PRO A 34 -14.84 -3.30 -5.75
C PRO A 34 -14.56 -4.37 -4.70
N LYS A 35 -15.52 -4.60 -3.83
CA LYS A 35 -15.37 -5.54 -2.72
C LYS A 35 -14.96 -6.94 -3.17
N SER A 36 -15.45 -7.39 -4.31
CA SER A 36 -15.12 -8.69 -4.86
C SER A 36 -13.68 -8.79 -5.37
N LYS A 37 -13.02 -7.66 -5.58
CA LYS A 37 -11.64 -7.64 -6.12
C LYS A 37 -10.61 -7.12 -5.12
N GLN A 38 -10.99 -6.90 -3.88
CA GLN A 38 -10.06 -6.42 -2.86
C GLN A 38 -8.92 -7.39 -2.59
N GLY A 39 -9.13 -8.67 -2.82
CA GLY A 39 -8.08 -9.68 -2.71
C GLY A 39 -6.95 -9.53 -3.72
N LEU A 40 -7.17 -8.75 -4.79
CA LEU A 40 -6.16 -8.47 -5.81
C LEU A 40 -5.34 -7.23 -5.50
N LEU A 41 -5.72 -6.50 -4.46
CA LEU A 41 -5.01 -5.31 -4.02
C LEU A 41 -3.82 -5.71 -3.15
N ALA A 42 -2.64 -5.21 -3.49
CA ALA A 42 -1.44 -5.40 -2.69
C ALA A 42 -0.98 -4.06 -2.13
N VAL A 43 -0.69 -4.02 -0.83
CA VAL A 43 -0.18 -2.82 -0.17
C VAL A 43 1.08 -3.20 0.58
N VAL A 44 2.16 -2.50 0.30
CA VAL A 44 3.46 -2.78 0.94
C VAL A 44 3.97 -1.53 1.66
N LEU A 45 4.67 -1.74 2.74
CA LEU A 45 5.32 -0.67 3.48
C LEU A 45 6.56 -0.22 2.71
N ALA A 46 6.61 1.04 2.33
CA ALA A 46 7.73 1.62 1.60
C ALA A 46 8.55 2.56 2.47
N GLU A 47 7.91 3.23 3.44
CA GLU A 47 8.57 4.19 4.29
C GLU A 47 7.95 4.15 5.67
N LYS A 48 8.78 4.05 6.70
CA LYS A 48 8.33 3.98 8.09
C LYS A 48 8.97 5.12 8.86
N ASP A 49 8.14 5.95 9.50
CA ASP A 49 8.58 7.07 10.35
C ASP A 49 9.55 8.01 9.62
N GLY A 50 9.30 8.26 8.36
CA GLY A 50 10.13 9.14 7.54
C GLY A 50 11.37 8.47 6.95
N GLU A 51 11.60 7.20 7.26
CA GLU A 51 12.74 6.44 6.73
C GLU A 51 12.29 5.41 5.70
N GLN A 52 13.02 5.35 4.61
CA GLN A 52 12.73 4.39 3.56
C GLN A 52 13.02 2.97 4.02
N VAL A 53 12.05 2.08 3.81
CA VAL A 53 12.23 0.66 4.13
C VAL A 53 12.90 -0.02 2.95
N VAL A 54 14.05 -0.63 3.23
CA VAL A 54 14.81 -1.37 2.22
C VAL A 54 14.48 -2.85 2.35
N HIS A 55 13.94 -3.42 1.29
CA HIS A 55 13.67 -4.85 1.22
C HIS A 55 14.83 -5.53 0.51
N THR A 56 15.72 -6.13 1.29
CA THR A 56 16.87 -6.83 0.75
C THR A 56 16.52 -8.30 0.58
N PRO A 57 16.79 -8.89 -0.60
CA PRO A 57 16.57 -10.32 -0.76
C PRO A 57 17.43 -11.11 0.22
N ASP A 58 16.86 -12.12 0.80
CA ASP A 58 17.54 -12.97 1.75
C ASP A 58 18.12 -14.18 1.00
N PHE A 59 19.40 -14.09 0.73
CA PHE A 59 20.08 -15.16 0.02
C PHE A 59 20.88 -16.05 0.98
#